data_76e0c114d8e106b8f14cab5951621348
#
_entry.id   76e0c114d8e106b8f14cab5951621348
#
_cell.length_a   1.000
_cell.length_b   1.000
_cell.length_c   1.000
_cell.angle_alpha   90.00
_cell.angle_beta   90.00
_cell.angle_gamma   90.00
#
_symmetry.space_group_name_H-M   'P 1'
#
loop_
_entity.id
_entity.type
_entity.pdbx_description
1 polymer ?
#
loop_
_entity_poly.entity_id
_entity_poly.type
_entity_poly.pdbx_seq_one_letter_code
_entity_poly.pdbx_strand_id
1 'polypeptide(L)'
;MNYDCALFRKSGNKIFSFDAFTRKLLCNFALTKIKQQTIFMKKYVKDLQIAEVEIPREGYILLKMQPIDGILPEIMPGQFVEIQVPDSPTTFLRRPISVNFVDYEKNQLWLLIHAVGDGTKRLAQCQKGDKLNCMFPLGNGFTIPETDGKKVLLVGGGVGTAPLLYFGKTLREAGCEPVFLLGGRTGIDLMQLQDFEQYGRIYVTTEDASMGEKGFVTNHSILTKEKFDSVSTCGPKPMMVAVARWAASVGVPCEASLENLMACGLGACLCCVEKMKDGHNLCVCKEGPVFNTDKLSWLD
;
A
#
# COMPACT_ATOMS: atom_id res chain seq x y z
N MET A 1 5.96 -18.40 -27.21
CA MET A 1 5.56 -17.56 -28.34
C MET A 1 6.82 -16.87 -28.87
N ASN A 2 7.26 -17.30 -30.06
CA ASN A 2 8.43 -16.72 -30.72
C ASN A 2 8.03 -15.36 -31.30
N TYR A 3 8.61 -14.28 -30.79
CA TYR A 3 8.56 -12.98 -31.45
C TYR A 3 9.79 -12.82 -32.35
N ASP A 4 9.56 -12.93 -33.67
CA ASP A 4 10.51 -12.60 -34.68
C ASP A 4 10.81 -11.10 -34.66
N CYS A 5 12.05 -10.75 -34.29
CA CYS A 5 12.55 -9.39 -34.31
C CYS A 5 13.13 -9.07 -35.70
N ALA A 6 12.25 -8.85 -36.68
CA ALA A 6 12.61 -8.45 -38.05
C ALA A 6 12.13 -7.03 -38.30
N LEU A 7 12.91 -6.03 -37.85
CA LEU A 7 12.81 -4.66 -38.35
C LEU A 7 14.10 -3.89 -38.04
N PHE A 8 15.10 -4.05 -38.90
CA PHE A 8 16.08 -3.03 -39.26
C PHE A 8 16.78 -3.44 -40.55
N ARG A 9 16.27 -2.96 -41.65
CA ARG A 9 16.95 -3.05 -42.95
C ARG A 9 17.23 -1.66 -43.50
N LYS A 10 18.51 -1.44 -43.77
CA LYS A 10 19.18 -0.61 -44.76
C LYS A 10 19.65 0.77 -44.35
N SER A 11 20.95 0.88 -44.09
CA SER A 11 21.87 1.70 -44.91
C SER A 11 23.30 1.22 -44.66
N GLY A 12 24.00 0.79 -45.73
CA GLY A 12 25.47 0.70 -45.84
C GLY A 12 26.15 -0.47 -45.11
N ASN A 13 26.50 -1.51 -45.87
CA ASN A 13 27.56 -2.51 -45.65
C ASN A 13 28.45 -2.39 -44.40
N LYS A 14 28.02 -2.94 -43.28
CA LYS A 14 28.83 -3.63 -42.25
C LYS A 14 27.88 -4.42 -41.37
N ILE A 15 27.99 -5.74 -41.42
CA ILE A 15 27.28 -6.63 -40.52
C ILE A 15 28.05 -6.63 -39.20
N PHE A 16 27.55 -5.93 -38.20
CA PHE A 16 28.01 -6.09 -36.82
C PHE A 16 27.30 -7.29 -36.21
N SER A 17 28.01 -8.40 -36.04
CA SER A 17 27.56 -9.52 -35.22
C SER A 17 27.75 -9.12 -33.75
N PHE A 18 26.66 -8.72 -33.07
CA PHE A 18 26.69 -8.58 -31.61
C PHE A 18 26.72 -9.97 -31.00
N ASP A 19 27.60 -10.19 -30.02
CA ASP A 19 27.62 -11.42 -29.24
C ASP A 19 26.36 -11.57 -28.38
N ALA A 20 26.13 -12.76 -27.85
CA ALA A 20 24.95 -13.06 -27.05
C ALA A 20 24.87 -12.21 -25.77
N PHE A 21 26.02 -11.72 -25.27
CA PHE A 21 26.13 -10.89 -24.09
C PHE A 21 25.65 -9.46 -24.39
N THR A 22 26.05 -8.89 -25.51
CA THR A 22 25.64 -7.55 -25.96
C THR A 22 24.16 -7.52 -26.33
N ARG A 23 23.61 -8.60 -26.91
CA ARG A 23 22.17 -8.73 -27.17
C ARG A 23 21.37 -8.79 -25.85
N LYS A 24 21.85 -9.53 -24.86
CA LYS A 24 21.23 -9.63 -23.55
C LYS A 24 21.27 -8.30 -22.80
N LEU A 25 22.37 -7.54 -22.91
CA LEU A 25 22.52 -6.19 -22.34
C LEU A 25 21.57 -5.18 -23.01
N LEU A 26 21.46 -5.20 -24.34
CA LEU A 26 20.55 -4.32 -25.10
C LEU A 26 19.06 -4.66 -24.83
N CYS A 27 18.71 -5.95 -24.72
CA CYS A 27 17.36 -6.36 -24.30
C CYS A 27 17.05 -5.92 -22.86
N ASN A 28 17.99 -6.10 -21.93
CA ASN A 28 17.81 -5.64 -20.55
C ASN A 28 17.73 -4.11 -20.47
N PHE A 29 18.54 -3.37 -21.25
CA PHE A 29 18.48 -1.91 -21.31
C PHE A 29 17.16 -1.39 -21.93
N ALA A 30 16.66 -2.08 -22.96
CA ALA A 30 15.36 -1.79 -23.56
C ALA A 30 14.20 -2.10 -22.60
N LEU A 31 14.27 -3.24 -21.90
CA LEU A 31 13.30 -3.62 -20.87
C LEU A 31 13.34 -2.67 -19.65
N THR A 32 14.52 -2.19 -19.26
CA THR A 32 14.66 -1.21 -18.17
C THR A 32 14.13 0.17 -18.58
N LYS A 33 14.35 0.60 -19.82
CA LYS A 33 13.74 1.84 -20.35
C LYS A 33 12.23 1.75 -20.54
N ILE A 34 11.70 0.57 -20.89
CA ILE A 34 10.25 0.34 -20.96
C ILE A 34 9.62 0.35 -19.56
N LYS A 35 10.34 -0.11 -18.52
CA LYS A 35 9.90 -0.01 -17.11
C LYS A 35 9.91 1.41 -16.55
N GLN A 36 10.64 2.36 -17.15
CA GLN A 36 10.60 3.79 -16.78
C GLN A 36 9.56 4.63 -17.53
N GLN A 37 8.87 4.07 -18.52
CA GLN A 37 7.63 4.70 -18.99
C GLN A 37 6.63 4.61 -17.86
N THR A 38 6.19 5.74 -17.34
CA THR A 38 5.06 5.89 -16.41
C THR A 38 3.92 5.04 -16.94
N ILE A 39 3.75 3.84 -16.37
CA ILE A 39 2.59 3.01 -16.68
C ILE A 39 1.42 3.83 -16.14
N PHE A 40 0.69 4.47 -17.04
CA PHE A 40 -0.59 5.08 -16.70
C PHE A 40 -1.50 3.94 -16.26
N MET A 41 -1.47 3.64 -14.96
CA MET A 41 -2.35 2.62 -14.41
C MET A 41 -3.79 3.06 -14.67
N LYS A 42 -4.49 2.24 -15.43
CA LYS A 42 -5.88 2.51 -15.79
C LYS A 42 -6.71 2.48 -14.53
N LYS A 43 -7.45 3.56 -14.29
CA LYS A 43 -8.39 3.68 -13.18
C LYS A 43 -9.76 3.24 -13.65
N TYR A 44 -10.50 2.59 -12.78
CA TYR A 44 -11.81 2.06 -13.08
C TYR A 44 -12.85 2.62 -12.11
N VAL A 45 -14.06 2.81 -12.61
CA VAL A 45 -15.24 2.99 -11.76
C VAL A 45 -16.09 1.76 -12.00
N LYS A 46 -16.27 0.93 -10.98
CA LYS A 46 -16.99 -0.34 -11.06
C LYS A 46 -17.84 -0.56 -9.83
N ASP A 47 -18.93 -1.28 -10.00
CA ASP A 47 -19.68 -1.81 -8.88
C ASP A 47 -19.05 -3.12 -8.42
N LEU A 48 -18.74 -3.19 -7.12
CA LEU A 48 -18.27 -4.39 -6.45
C LEU A 48 -19.37 -4.90 -5.54
N GLN A 49 -19.62 -6.21 -5.55
CA GLN A 49 -20.55 -6.85 -4.63
C GLN A 49 -19.81 -7.37 -3.40
N ILE A 50 -20.37 -7.14 -2.23
CA ILE A 50 -19.87 -7.67 -0.97
C ILE A 50 -20.11 -9.18 -0.93
N ALA A 51 -19.05 -9.96 -1.02
CA ALA A 51 -19.09 -11.42 -0.92
C ALA A 51 -19.10 -11.90 0.53
N GLU A 52 -18.38 -11.18 1.41
CA GLU A 52 -18.25 -11.54 2.82
C GLU A 52 -18.03 -10.26 3.66
N VAL A 53 -18.56 -10.30 4.90
CA VAL A 53 -18.40 -9.27 5.90
C VAL A 53 -17.86 -9.91 7.16
N GLU A 54 -16.78 -9.35 7.70
CA GLU A 54 -16.25 -9.73 9.01
C GLU A 54 -16.21 -8.49 9.92
N ILE A 55 -16.39 -8.71 11.21
CA ILE A 55 -16.26 -7.68 12.25
C ILE A 55 -15.09 -8.09 13.14
N PRO A 56 -13.84 -7.70 12.80
CA PRO A 56 -12.66 -8.12 13.57
C PRO A 56 -12.70 -7.56 15.00
N ARG A 57 -13.41 -6.44 15.19
CA ARG A 57 -13.61 -5.80 16.49
C ARG A 57 -14.74 -4.77 16.37
N GLU A 58 -15.32 -4.37 17.50
CA GLU A 58 -16.31 -3.28 17.54
C GLU A 58 -15.76 -1.99 16.91
N GLY A 59 -16.55 -1.36 16.05
CA GLY A 59 -16.17 -0.16 15.30
C GLY A 59 -15.32 -0.43 14.06
N TYR A 60 -15.01 -1.67 13.72
CA TYR A 60 -14.28 -2.05 12.52
C TYR A 60 -15.05 -3.07 11.70
N ILE A 61 -14.97 -2.95 10.39
CA ILE A 61 -15.55 -3.89 9.45
C ILE A 61 -14.53 -4.24 8.37
N LEU A 62 -14.42 -5.50 8.04
CA LEU A 62 -13.69 -6.01 6.90
C LEU A 62 -14.67 -6.42 5.81
N LEU A 63 -14.65 -5.71 4.69
CA LEU A 63 -15.44 -6.02 3.50
C LEU A 63 -14.57 -6.78 2.50
N LYS A 64 -14.99 -8.00 2.12
CA LYS A 64 -14.40 -8.76 1.02
C LYS A 64 -15.34 -8.65 -0.17
N MET A 65 -14.90 -7.97 -1.23
CA MET A 65 -15.74 -7.60 -2.36
C MET A 65 -15.22 -8.21 -3.65
N GLN A 66 -16.15 -8.51 -4.57
CA GLN A 66 -15.85 -9.06 -5.89
C GLN A 66 -16.44 -8.13 -6.97
N PRO A 67 -15.76 -7.94 -8.12
CA PRO A 67 -16.37 -7.25 -9.25
C PRO A 67 -17.60 -8.03 -9.74
N ILE A 68 -18.68 -7.30 -10.04
CA ILE A 68 -19.91 -7.92 -10.59
C ILE A 68 -19.60 -8.51 -11.97
N ASP A 69 -18.75 -7.81 -12.73
CA ASP A 69 -18.34 -8.22 -14.06
C ASP A 69 -16.83 -8.25 -14.22
N GLY A 70 -16.31 -9.36 -14.78
CA GLY A 70 -14.92 -9.52 -15.11
C GLY A 70 -14.02 -9.82 -13.91
N ILE A 71 -12.77 -9.41 -14.01
CA ILE A 71 -11.74 -9.64 -13.00
C ILE A 71 -11.23 -8.32 -12.42
N LEU A 72 -10.65 -8.39 -11.23
CA LEU A 72 -9.90 -7.28 -10.63
C LEU A 72 -8.73 -6.88 -11.53
N PRO A 73 -8.47 -5.58 -11.71
CA PRO A 73 -7.25 -5.13 -12.34
C PRO A 73 -6.03 -5.44 -11.45
N GLU A 74 -4.85 -5.25 -11.99
CA GLU A 74 -3.64 -5.24 -11.17
C GLU A 74 -3.71 -4.09 -10.15
N ILE A 75 -3.48 -4.41 -8.88
CA ILE A 75 -3.51 -3.48 -7.74
C ILE A 75 -2.19 -3.64 -7.00
N MET A 76 -1.49 -2.53 -6.77
CA MET A 76 -0.25 -2.53 -6.02
C MET A 76 -0.53 -2.34 -4.51
N PRO A 77 0.25 -2.98 -3.61
CA PRO A 77 0.13 -2.75 -2.18
C PRO A 77 0.40 -1.26 -1.84
N GLY A 78 -0.42 -0.69 -0.96
CA GLY A 78 -0.37 0.73 -0.62
C GLY A 78 -1.33 1.61 -1.44
N GLN A 79 -1.92 1.10 -2.52
CA GLN A 79 -3.00 1.79 -3.23
C GLN A 79 -4.31 1.78 -2.43
N PHE A 80 -5.26 2.60 -2.85
CA PHE A 80 -6.55 2.77 -2.18
C PHE A 80 -7.72 2.78 -3.15
N VAL A 81 -8.91 2.75 -2.58
CA VAL A 81 -10.21 2.78 -3.27
C VAL A 81 -11.00 3.98 -2.78
N GLU A 82 -11.65 4.69 -3.67
CA GLU A 82 -12.66 5.70 -3.33
C GLU A 82 -14.06 5.07 -3.43
N ILE A 83 -14.72 4.85 -2.29
CA ILE A 83 -16.04 4.20 -2.20
C ILE A 83 -17.14 5.25 -2.16
N GLN A 84 -18.14 5.14 -3.02
CA GLN A 84 -19.37 5.90 -2.90
C GLN A 84 -20.18 5.36 -1.72
N VAL A 85 -20.55 6.24 -0.77
CA VAL A 85 -21.35 5.85 0.39
C VAL A 85 -22.82 5.71 -0.04
N PRO A 86 -23.40 4.52 0.06
CA PRO A 86 -24.78 4.31 -0.36
C PRO A 86 -25.77 4.95 0.62
N ASP A 87 -26.91 5.44 0.10
CA ASP A 87 -28.06 5.92 0.89
C ASP A 87 -27.68 6.88 2.03
N SER A 88 -26.75 7.78 1.78
CA SER A 88 -26.28 8.77 2.76
C SER A 88 -26.55 10.19 2.25
N PRO A 89 -27.62 10.84 2.71
CA PRO A 89 -27.97 12.20 2.29
C PRO A 89 -26.99 13.26 2.76
N THR A 90 -26.14 12.94 3.75
CA THR A 90 -25.16 13.86 4.35
C THR A 90 -23.73 13.60 3.86
N THR A 91 -23.49 12.51 3.12
CA THR A 91 -22.16 12.12 2.66
C THR A 91 -22.06 12.19 1.13
N PHE A 92 -21.70 13.35 0.59
CA PHE A 92 -21.60 13.57 -0.85
C PHE A 92 -20.32 13.04 -1.47
N LEU A 93 -19.21 13.07 -0.72
CA LEU A 93 -17.91 12.64 -1.20
C LEU A 93 -17.70 11.15 -0.95
N ARG A 94 -16.98 10.51 -1.87
CA ARG A 94 -16.47 9.15 -1.69
C ARG A 94 -15.56 9.07 -0.44
N ARG A 95 -15.33 7.86 0.04
CA ARG A 95 -14.41 7.63 1.15
C ARG A 95 -13.18 6.88 0.66
N PRO A 96 -11.98 7.45 0.85
CA PRO A 96 -10.74 6.78 0.56
C PRO A 96 -10.49 5.68 1.59
N ILE A 97 -10.32 4.46 1.14
CA ILE A 97 -10.03 3.30 1.96
C ILE A 97 -8.84 2.56 1.36
N SER A 98 -7.80 2.35 2.15
CA SER A 98 -6.62 1.60 1.74
C SER A 98 -6.98 0.16 1.37
N VAL A 99 -6.36 -0.36 0.32
CA VAL A 99 -6.47 -1.78 -0.02
C VAL A 99 -5.80 -2.58 1.09
N ASN A 100 -6.59 -3.41 1.79
CA ASN A 100 -6.09 -4.28 2.85
C ASN A 100 -5.45 -5.54 2.26
N PHE A 101 -6.13 -6.16 1.27
CA PHE A 101 -5.64 -7.37 0.62
C PHE A 101 -6.27 -7.54 -0.76
N VAL A 102 -5.57 -8.27 -1.64
CA VAL A 102 -6.11 -8.73 -2.93
C VAL A 102 -5.90 -10.23 -3.04
N ASP A 103 -7.00 -10.95 -3.12
CA ASP A 103 -7.02 -12.38 -3.41
C ASP A 103 -7.42 -12.57 -4.88
N TYR A 104 -6.44 -12.71 -5.75
CA TYR A 104 -6.68 -12.90 -7.18
C TYR A 104 -7.28 -14.27 -7.53
N GLU A 105 -7.06 -15.30 -6.70
CA GLU A 105 -7.63 -16.63 -6.92
C GLU A 105 -9.15 -16.60 -6.70
N LYS A 106 -9.59 -15.89 -5.66
CA LYS A 106 -11.01 -15.67 -5.35
C LYS A 106 -11.61 -14.46 -6.06
N ASN A 107 -10.80 -13.68 -6.79
CA ASN A 107 -11.19 -12.41 -7.40
C ASN A 107 -11.77 -11.43 -6.37
N GLN A 108 -11.13 -11.32 -5.19
CA GLN A 108 -11.60 -10.53 -4.05
C GLN A 108 -10.67 -9.37 -3.71
N LEU A 109 -11.28 -8.22 -3.45
CA LEU A 109 -10.65 -7.03 -2.88
C LEU A 109 -11.12 -6.87 -1.44
N TRP A 110 -10.19 -6.79 -0.49
CA TRP A 110 -10.50 -6.64 0.93
C TRP A 110 -10.24 -5.22 1.39
N LEU A 111 -11.16 -4.67 2.14
CA LEU A 111 -11.11 -3.32 2.69
C LEU A 111 -11.41 -3.36 4.19
N LEU A 112 -10.44 -3.01 5.02
CA LEU A 112 -10.61 -2.84 6.46
C LEU A 112 -10.99 -1.39 6.75
N ILE A 113 -12.15 -1.18 7.33
CA ILE A 113 -12.75 0.14 7.54
C ILE A 113 -12.94 0.39 9.03
N HIS A 114 -12.45 1.53 9.52
CA HIS A 114 -12.76 2.03 10.86
C HIS A 114 -13.97 2.97 10.79
N ALA A 115 -15.03 2.62 11.48
CA ALA A 115 -16.33 3.32 11.46
C ALA A 115 -16.35 4.55 12.38
N VAL A 116 -15.63 5.62 12.03
CA VAL A 116 -15.50 6.83 12.87
C VAL A 116 -16.39 7.99 12.45
N GLY A 117 -16.54 8.24 11.15
CA GLY A 117 -17.37 9.31 10.59
C GLY A 117 -18.65 8.77 9.97
N ASP A 118 -19.60 9.66 9.61
CA ASP A 118 -20.90 9.26 9.06
C ASP A 118 -20.80 8.33 7.86
N GLY A 119 -19.91 8.64 6.92
CA GLY A 119 -19.72 7.80 5.73
C GLY A 119 -19.19 6.41 6.07
N THR A 120 -18.18 6.29 6.94
CA THR A 120 -17.62 4.98 7.34
C THR A 120 -18.57 4.21 8.27
N LYS A 121 -19.35 4.90 9.10
CA LYS A 121 -20.43 4.28 9.87
C LYS A 121 -21.54 3.71 8.98
N ARG A 122 -21.87 4.42 7.88
CA ARG A 122 -22.85 3.91 6.91
C ARG A 122 -22.29 2.70 6.15
N LEU A 123 -21.00 2.74 5.73
CA LEU A 123 -20.35 1.57 5.12
C LEU A 123 -20.31 0.36 6.07
N ALA A 124 -20.16 0.59 7.38
CA ALA A 124 -20.17 -0.48 8.37
C ALA A 124 -21.54 -1.17 8.56
N GLN A 125 -22.61 -0.62 7.99
CA GLN A 125 -23.94 -1.23 7.99
C GLN A 125 -24.21 -2.09 6.76
N CYS A 126 -23.29 -2.09 5.78
CA CYS A 126 -23.43 -2.88 4.57
C CYS A 126 -23.31 -4.38 4.88
N GLN A 127 -24.03 -5.17 4.09
CA GLN A 127 -24.16 -6.61 4.28
C GLN A 127 -23.70 -7.38 3.05
N LYS A 128 -23.50 -8.66 3.20
CA LYS A 128 -23.26 -9.57 2.08
C LYS A 128 -24.38 -9.44 1.04
N GLY A 129 -23.98 -9.28 -0.23
CA GLY A 129 -24.88 -9.08 -1.36
C GLY A 129 -25.06 -7.62 -1.78
N ASP A 130 -24.77 -6.66 -0.89
CA ASP A 130 -24.83 -5.24 -1.21
C ASP A 130 -23.80 -4.89 -2.28
N LYS A 131 -24.11 -3.84 -3.07
CA LYS A 131 -23.24 -3.35 -4.14
C LYS A 131 -22.69 -1.98 -3.78
N LEU A 132 -21.39 -1.81 -3.92
CA LEU A 132 -20.70 -0.55 -3.67
C LEU A 132 -20.03 -0.07 -4.96
N ASN A 133 -20.31 1.17 -5.35
CA ASN A 133 -19.63 1.81 -6.46
C ASN A 133 -18.25 2.29 -6.03
N CYS A 134 -17.21 1.76 -6.65
CA CYS A 134 -15.81 1.95 -6.27
C CYS A 134 -15.00 2.53 -7.43
N MET A 135 -14.14 3.51 -7.14
CA MET A 135 -13.12 3.99 -8.06
C MET A 135 -11.76 3.49 -7.60
N PHE A 136 -11.07 2.69 -8.42
CA PHE A 136 -9.82 2.01 -8.08
C PHE A 136 -9.06 1.50 -9.33
N PRO A 137 -7.78 1.08 -9.22
CA PRO A 137 -6.87 1.39 -8.13
C PRO A 137 -6.45 2.86 -8.18
N LEU A 138 -6.18 3.47 -7.03
CA LEU A 138 -5.79 4.88 -6.92
C LEU A 138 -4.47 5.01 -6.17
N GLY A 139 -3.72 6.04 -6.54
CA GLY A 139 -2.42 6.36 -5.95
C GLY A 139 -1.30 5.42 -6.38
N ASN A 140 -0.12 5.63 -5.78
CA ASN A 140 1.09 4.85 -5.97
C ASN A 140 1.31 3.94 -4.76
N GLY A 141 1.79 2.72 -5.01
CA GLY A 141 2.06 1.73 -3.96
C GLY A 141 3.42 1.87 -3.28
N PHE A 142 3.67 0.97 -2.34
CA PHE A 142 4.99 0.79 -1.72
C PHE A 142 6.01 0.26 -2.71
N THR A 143 7.28 0.59 -2.48
CA THR A 143 8.41 0.10 -3.28
C THR A 143 8.74 -1.34 -2.89
N ILE A 144 8.74 -2.24 -3.87
CA ILE A 144 9.20 -3.61 -3.70
C ILE A 144 10.70 -3.62 -4.03
N PRO A 145 11.58 -4.13 -3.14
CA PRO A 145 13.00 -4.24 -3.42
C PRO A 145 13.28 -5.06 -4.70
N GLU A 146 14.26 -4.63 -5.50
CA GLU A 146 14.62 -5.31 -6.74
C GLU A 146 15.44 -6.60 -6.52
N THR A 147 15.98 -6.81 -5.32
CA THR A 147 16.83 -7.94 -4.96
C THR A 147 16.19 -8.79 -3.88
N ASP A 148 16.29 -10.10 -4.02
CA ASP A 148 15.82 -11.08 -3.04
C ASP A 148 16.57 -10.98 -1.70
N GLY A 149 16.00 -11.58 -0.66
CA GLY A 149 16.59 -11.67 0.66
C GLY A 149 16.60 -10.38 1.46
N LYS A 150 16.00 -9.30 0.96
CA LYS A 150 15.88 -8.03 1.69
C LYS A 150 14.94 -8.16 2.86
N LYS A 151 15.39 -7.71 4.03
CA LYS A 151 14.60 -7.65 5.25
C LYS A 151 13.90 -6.30 5.34
N VAL A 152 12.57 -6.30 5.24
CA VAL A 152 11.73 -5.09 5.23
C VAL A 152 10.93 -5.01 6.51
N LEU A 153 11.09 -3.92 7.28
CA LEU A 153 10.30 -3.66 8.48
C LEU A 153 9.01 -2.90 8.11
N LEU A 154 7.88 -3.51 8.44
CA LEU A 154 6.54 -2.96 8.22
C LEU A 154 5.95 -2.51 9.54
N VAL A 155 5.88 -1.19 9.75
CA VAL A 155 5.43 -0.60 11.02
C VAL A 155 4.03 -0.04 10.87
N GLY A 156 3.08 -0.60 11.62
CA GLY A 156 1.67 -0.20 11.53
C GLY A 156 1.04 0.15 12.88
N GLY A 157 0.06 1.05 12.87
CA GLY A 157 -0.71 1.42 14.06
C GLY A 157 -2.19 1.62 13.78
N GLY A 158 -3.04 0.98 14.61
CA GLY A 158 -4.49 1.05 14.44
C GLY A 158 -4.95 0.54 13.07
N VAL A 159 -5.87 1.24 12.40
CA VAL A 159 -6.33 0.89 11.04
C VAL A 159 -5.24 1.03 9.98
N GLY A 160 -4.17 1.77 10.25
CA GLY A 160 -3.02 1.90 9.33
C GLY A 160 -2.23 0.61 9.13
N THR A 161 -2.51 -0.45 9.89
CA THR A 161 -1.99 -1.80 9.59
C THR A 161 -2.59 -2.37 8.30
N ALA A 162 -3.76 -1.90 7.87
CA ALA A 162 -4.50 -2.45 6.74
C ALA A 162 -3.67 -2.62 5.44
N PRO A 163 -2.99 -1.59 4.90
CA PRO A 163 -2.25 -1.75 3.64
C PRO A 163 -0.99 -2.61 3.78
N LEU A 164 -0.51 -2.84 5.00
CA LEU A 164 0.72 -3.59 5.25
C LEU A 164 0.54 -5.10 5.09
N LEU A 165 -0.69 -5.62 5.22
CA LEU A 165 -0.96 -7.04 5.04
C LEU A 165 -0.69 -7.48 3.59
N TYR A 166 -1.29 -6.79 2.63
CA TYR A 166 -1.07 -7.07 1.21
C TYR A 166 0.38 -6.81 0.80
N PHE A 167 1.01 -5.79 1.38
CA PHE A 167 2.41 -5.51 1.12
C PHE A 167 3.32 -6.64 1.64
N GLY A 168 3.07 -7.16 2.83
CA GLY A 168 3.81 -8.30 3.36
C GLY A 168 3.71 -9.55 2.49
N LYS A 169 2.50 -9.89 1.99
CA LYS A 169 2.31 -10.95 0.99
C LYS A 169 3.19 -10.72 -0.24
N THR A 170 3.10 -9.52 -0.82
CA THR A 170 3.84 -9.17 -2.04
C THR A 170 5.37 -9.25 -1.84
N LEU A 171 5.87 -8.78 -0.70
CA LEU A 171 7.28 -8.89 -0.33
C LEU A 171 7.72 -10.35 -0.20
N ARG A 172 6.90 -11.18 0.44
CA ARG A 172 7.19 -12.62 0.59
C ARG A 172 7.25 -13.33 -0.76
N GLU A 173 6.32 -13.01 -1.66
CA GLU A 173 6.29 -13.53 -3.04
C GLU A 173 7.47 -13.05 -3.88
N ALA A 174 8.00 -11.85 -3.60
CA ALA A 174 9.20 -11.29 -4.21
C ALA A 174 10.51 -11.81 -3.58
N GLY A 175 10.46 -12.82 -2.70
CA GLY A 175 11.65 -13.40 -2.07
C GLY A 175 12.25 -12.56 -0.94
N CYS A 176 11.57 -11.52 -0.47
CA CYS A 176 11.98 -10.71 0.66
C CYS A 176 11.55 -11.31 2.01
N GLU A 177 12.11 -10.80 3.11
CA GLU A 177 11.73 -11.14 4.48
C GLU A 177 10.94 -9.99 5.12
N PRO A 178 9.59 -10.02 5.09
CA PRO A 178 8.80 -9.03 5.80
C PRO A 178 8.81 -9.29 7.30
N VAL A 179 8.99 -8.23 8.08
CA VAL A 179 8.93 -8.22 9.53
C VAL A 179 7.92 -7.17 9.95
N PHE A 180 6.86 -7.57 10.63
CA PHE A 180 5.80 -6.69 11.07
C PHE A 180 6.04 -6.21 12.51
N LEU A 181 5.92 -4.90 12.73
CA LEU A 181 5.88 -4.28 14.05
C LEU A 181 4.58 -3.51 14.17
N LEU A 182 3.61 -4.10 14.88
CA LEU A 182 2.26 -3.59 14.97
C LEU A 182 2.00 -2.99 16.36
N GLY A 183 1.46 -1.78 16.38
CA GLY A 183 1.18 -1.04 17.60
C GLY A 183 -0.32 -0.82 17.81
N GLY A 184 -0.75 -0.92 19.07
CA GLY A 184 -2.10 -0.61 19.52
C GLY A 184 -2.10 0.04 20.89
N ARG A 185 -3.23 0.61 21.31
CA ARG A 185 -3.41 1.03 22.71
C ARG A 185 -3.52 -0.17 23.61
N THR A 186 -4.23 -1.18 23.14
CA THR A 186 -4.49 -2.45 23.83
C THR A 186 -4.34 -3.61 22.85
N GLY A 187 -4.26 -4.84 23.34
CA GLY A 187 -4.18 -6.04 22.50
C GLY A 187 -5.39 -6.23 21.57
N ILE A 188 -6.56 -5.71 21.94
CA ILE A 188 -7.76 -5.76 21.10
C ILE A 188 -7.62 -4.87 19.83
N ASP A 189 -6.74 -3.87 19.86
CA ASP A 189 -6.49 -3.01 18.71
C ASP A 189 -5.67 -3.71 17.59
N LEU A 190 -5.05 -4.83 17.91
CA LEU A 190 -4.21 -5.60 17.00
C LEU A 190 -5.06 -6.62 16.23
N MET A 191 -5.51 -6.23 15.06
CA MET A 191 -6.39 -7.02 14.22
C MET A 191 -5.62 -7.85 13.20
N GLN A 192 -6.23 -8.93 12.68
CA GLN A 192 -5.72 -9.77 11.60
C GLN A 192 -4.32 -10.38 11.87
N LEU A 193 -3.91 -10.58 13.11
CA LEU A 193 -2.59 -11.13 13.44
C LEU A 193 -2.33 -12.48 12.74
N GLN A 194 -3.33 -13.36 12.69
CA GLN A 194 -3.24 -14.66 12.01
C GLN A 194 -3.00 -14.53 10.49
N ASP A 195 -3.55 -13.47 9.87
CA ASP A 195 -3.31 -13.20 8.45
C ASP A 195 -1.87 -12.71 8.24
N PHE A 196 -1.37 -11.82 9.12
CA PHE A 196 0.01 -11.34 9.06
C PHE A 196 1.04 -12.45 9.29
N GLU A 197 0.79 -13.41 10.20
CA GLU A 197 1.67 -14.54 10.51
C GLU A 197 1.96 -15.42 9.28
N GLN A 198 1.06 -15.47 8.30
CA GLN A 198 1.25 -16.22 7.07
C GLN A 198 2.40 -15.67 6.22
N TYR A 199 2.72 -14.39 6.36
CA TYR A 199 3.66 -13.72 5.46
C TYR A 199 4.99 -13.35 6.12
N GLY A 200 5.05 -13.20 7.44
CA GLY A 200 6.29 -12.82 8.12
C GLY A 200 6.20 -12.88 9.64
N ARG A 201 7.33 -12.58 10.28
CA ARG A 201 7.40 -12.49 11.73
C ARG A 201 6.65 -11.26 12.23
N ILE A 202 5.92 -11.42 13.33
CA ILE A 202 5.17 -10.35 13.98
C ILE A 202 5.80 -9.99 15.32
N TYR A 203 5.96 -8.71 15.53
CA TYR A 203 6.25 -8.09 16.82
C TYR A 203 5.16 -7.10 17.16
N VAL A 204 4.78 -6.99 18.41
CA VAL A 204 3.67 -6.14 18.82
C VAL A 204 4.05 -5.28 20.03
N THR A 205 3.48 -4.07 20.08
CA THR A 205 3.52 -3.20 21.24
C THR A 205 2.10 -2.77 21.61
N THR A 206 1.84 -2.67 22.91
CA THR A 206 0.62 -2.05 23.42
C THR A 206 0.94 -1.04 24.51
N GLU A 207 0.22 0.07 24.52
CA GLU A 207 0.47 1.13 25.50
C GLU A 207 0.20 0.64 26.93
N ASP A 208 -0.81 -0.25 27.09
CA ASP A 208 -1.22 -0.82 28.38
C ASP A 208 -0.49 -2.12 28.77
N ALA A 209 0.41 -2.62 27.91
CA ALA A 209 1.12 -3.89 28.09
C ALA A 209 0.21 -5.15 28.06
N SER A 210 -0.97 -5.06 27.47
CA SER A 210 -1.88 -6.21 27.36
C SER A 210 -1.42 -7.25 26.33
N MET A 211 -0.55 -6.85 25.38
CA MET A 211 0.08 -7.75 24.41
C MET A 211 1.45 -7.23 23.96
N GLY A 212 2.44 -8.11 23.85
CA GLY A 212 3.79 -7.78 23.40
C GLY A 212 4.58 -6.89 24.35
N GLU A 213 5.44 -6.03 23.80
CA GLU A 213 6.20 -5.08 24.60
C GLU A 213 5.36 -3.84 24.94
N LYS A 214 5.55 -3.30 26.15
CA LYS A 214 4.87 -2.08 26.58
C LYS A 214 5.40 -0.85 25.86
N GLY A 215 4.51 -0.01 25.35
CA GLY A 215 4.85 1.31 24.81
C GLY A 215 4.48 1.49 23.35
N PHE A 216 5.17 2.45 22.70
CA PHE A 216 4.99 2.72 21.29
C PHE A 216 5.87 1.83 20.42
N VAL A 217 5.56 1.70 19.13
CA VAL A 217 6.35 0.90 18.18
C VAL A 217 7.83 1.27 18.17
N THR A 218 8.17 2.54 18.37
CA THR A 218 9.56 3.02 18.45
C THR A 218 10.30 2.65 19.75
N ASN A 219 9.59 2.08 20.74
CA ASN A 219 10.19 1.57 21.96
C ASN A 219 10.53 0.08 21.89
N HIS A 220 10.03 -0.65 20.88
CA HIS A 220 10.19 -2.09 20.79
C HIS A 220 11.65 -2.49 20.61
N SER A 221 12.09 -3.48 21.39
CA SER A 221 13.47 -3.95 21.44
C SER A 221 14.02 -4.49 20.11
N ILE A 222 13.16 -4.91 19.18
CA ILE A 222 13.54 -5.38 17.84
C ILE A 222 14.33 -4.32 17.06
N LEU A 223 14.03 -3.04 17.26
CA LEU A 223 14.66 -1.92 16.56
C LEU A 223 16.15 -1.76 16.90
N THR A 224 16.60 -2.34 18.02
CA THR A 224 18.00 -2.37 18.44
C THR A 224 18.66 -3.72 18.22
N LYS A 225 17.86 -4.79 18.10
CA LYS A 225 18.36 -6.18 17.99
C LYS A 225 18.58 -6.63 16.55
N GLU A 226 17.82 -6.08 15.60
CA GLU A 226 17.90 -6.48 14.18
C GLU A 226 18.20 -5.29 13.27
N LYS A 227 18.78 -5.59 12.12
CA LYS A 227 18.99 -4.63 11.02
C LYS A 227 17.98 -4.88 9.92
N PHE A 228 17.52 -3.82 9.31
CA PHE A 228 16.57 -3.83 8.21
C PHE A 228 17.15 -3.12 7.00
N ASP A 229 16.79 -3.57 5.80
CA ASP A 229 17.21 -2.95 4.54
C ASP A 229 16.33 -1.76 4.18
N SER A 230 15.05 -1.79 4.56
CA SER A 230 14.10 -0.69 4.39
C SER A 230 12.98 -0.76 5.43
N VAL A 231 12.30 0.36 5.60
CA VAL A 231 11.16 0.52 6.52
C VAL A 231 9.98 1.09 5.76
N SER A 232 8.78 0.55 6.00
CA SER A 232 7.53 1.12 5.49
C SER A 232 6.56 1.27 6.64
N THR A 233 5.91 2.44 6.73
CA THR A 233 5.03 2.73 7.85
C THR A 233 3.68 3.29 7.40
N CYS A 234 2.62 2.93 8.14
CA CYS A 234 1.28 3.50 7.96
C CYS A 234 0.54 3.53 9.30
N GLY A 235 -0.15 4.64 9.59
CA GLY A 235 -0.91 4.83 10.82
C GLY A 235 -0.97 6.29 11.26
N PRO A 236 -1.17 6.56 12.55
CA PRO A 236 -1.23 7.93 13.05
C PRO A 236 0.03 8.74 12.70
N LYS A 237 -0.15 9.99 12.22
CA LYS A 237 0.97 10.85 11.79
C LYS A 237 2.11 10.96 12.82
N PRO A 238 1.84 11.12 14.13
CA PRO A 238 2.92 11.15 15.14
C PRO A 238 3.75 9.85 15.17
N MET A 239 3.10 8.69 15.01
CA MET A 239 3.79 7.39 14.93
C MET A 239 4.68 7.33 13.69
N MET A 240 4.15 7.65 12.52
CA MET A 240 4.92 7.62 11.27
C MET A 240 6.13 8.57 11.31
N VAL A 241 5.96 9.77 11.86
CA VAL A 241 7.06 10.73 12.08
C VAL A 241 8.14 10.14 13.00
N ALA A 242 7.75 9.51 14.10
CA ALA A 242 8.70 8.88 15.04
C ALA A 242 9.46 7.71 14.37
N VAL A 243 8.77 6.89 13.58
CA VAL A 243 9.39 5.79 12.79
C VAL A 243 10.37 6.36 11.75
N ALA A 244 9.97 7.40 11.01
CA ALA A 244 10.83 8.04 10.01
C ALA A 244 12.11 8.61 10.65
N ARG A 245 12.00 9.27 11.81
CA ARG A 245 13.15 9.81 12.55
C ARG A 245 14.06 8.69 13.04
N TRP A 246 13.51 7.60 13.55
CA TRP A 246 14.30 6.42 13.93
C TRP A 246 15.02 5.84 12.71
N ALA A 247 14.34 5.60 11.60
CA ALA A 247 14.94 5.07 10.38
C ALA A 247 16.08 5.96 9.84
N ALA A 248 15.87 7.29 9.83
CA ALA A 248 16.91 8.25 9.47
C ALA A 248 18.12 8.19 10.42
N SER A 249 17.90 8.02 11.73
CA SER A 249 18.99 7.95 12.73
C SER A 249 19.89 6.72 12.57
N VAL A 250 19.37 5.64 11.98
CA VAL A 250 20.10 4.41 11.69
C VAL A 250 20.48 4.25 10.20
N GLY A 251 20.17 5.26 9.38
CA GLY A 251 20.54 5.31 7.96
C GLY A 251 19.76 4.32 7.07
N VAL A 252 18.52 3.96 7.45
CA VAL A 252 17.69 3.02 6.71
C VAL A 252 16.61 3.78 5.92
N PRO A 253 16.45 3.52 4.60
CA PRO A 253 15.39 4.14 3.80
C PRO A 253 13.99 3.88 4.39
N CYS A 254 13.14 4.90 4.41
CA CYS A 254 11.79 4.79 4.97
C CYS A 254 10.75 5.36 4.02
N GLU A 255 9.62 4.64 3.86
CA GLU A 255 8.42 5.10 3.17
C GLU A 255 7.25 5.18 4.14
N ALA A 256 6.41 6.20 3.95
CA ALA A 256 5.18 6.38 4.73
C ALA A 256 3.97 6.48 3.82
N SER A 257 2.89 5.75 4.16
CA SER A 257 1.60 5.88 3.50
C SER A 257 0.74 6.90 4.24
N LEU A 258 0.47 8.02 3.58
CA LEU A 258 -0.23 9.17 4.18
C LEU A 258 -1.75 9.05 4.05
N GLU A 259 -2.45 9.55 5.06
CA GLU A 259 -3.91 9.68 5.08
C GLU A 259 -4.28 11.16 5.14
N ASN A 260 -4.54 11.78 3.99
CA ASN A 260 -5.04 13.14 3.90
C ASN A 260 -6.53 13.14 3.54
N LEU A 261 -7.24 14.22 3.87
CA LEU A 261 -8.62 14.40 3.40
C LEU A 261 -8.65 14.38 1.87
N MET A 262 -9.53 13.57 1.30
CA MET A 262 -9.66 13.43 -0.15
C MET A 262 -11.08 13.75 -0.61
N ALA A 263 -11.18 14.34 -1.80
CA ALA A 263 -12.46 14.59 -2.43
C ALA A 263 -12.57 13.95 -3.82
N CYS A 264 -11.57 14.11 -4.69
CA CYS A 264 -11.65 13.59 -6.07
C CYS A 264 -10.86 12.29 -6.32
N GLY A 265 -9.86 11.97 -5.49
CA GLY A 265 -8.98 10.81 -5.70
C GLY A 265 -8.09 10.88 -6.97
N LEU A 266 -8.09 12.00 -7.71
CA LEU A 266 -7.51 12.11 -9.05
C LEU A 266 -6.47 13.24 -9.20
N GLY A 267 -6.19 13.99 -8.12
CA GLY A 267 -5.25 15.11 -8.15
C GLY A 267 -5.81 16.41 -8.72
N ALA A 268 -7.13 16.51 -8.96
CA ALA A 268 -7.74 17.68 -9.60
C ALA A 268 -8.21 18.75 -8.60
N CYS A 269 -8.73 18.37 -7.43
CA CYS A 269 -9.34 19.29 -6.46
C CYS A 269 -8.35 19.92 -5.47
N LEU A 270 -7.12 19.41 -5.39
CA LEU A 270 -6.07 19.85 -4.47
C LEU A 270 -6.42 19.75 -2.97
N CYS A 271 -7.46 18.98 -2.61
CA CYS A 271 -7.89 18.82 -1.22
C CYS A 271 -6.86 18.05 -0.37
N CYS A 272 -6.16 17.08 -0.99
CA CYS A 272 -5.23 16.17 -0.30
C CYS A 272 -3.76 16.60 -0.41
N VAL A 273 -3.50 17.89 -0.55
CA VAL A 273 -2.15 18.42 -0.72
C VAL A 273 -1.32 18.19 0.54
N GLU A 274 -0.09 17.69 0.37
CA GLU A 274 0.94 17.61 1.41
C GLU A 274 2.13 18.48 1.00
N LYS A 275 2.68 19.24 1.95
CA LYS A 275 3.86 20.08 1.72
C LYS A 275 5.12 19.23 1.83
N MET A 276 5.93 19.28 0.79
CA MET A 276 7.19 18.58 0.71
C MET A 276 8.35 19.40 1.28
N LYS A 277 9.46 18.75 1.59
CA LYS A 277 10.67 19.39 2.14
C LYS A 277 11.24 20.50 1.24
N ASP A 278 11.16 20.36 -0.07
CA ASP A 278 11.60 21.34 -1.06
C ASP A 278 10.65 22.54 -1.22
N GLY A 279 9.57 22.57 -0.45
CA GLY A 279 8.56 23.63 -0.47
C GLY A 279 7.45 23.45 -1.50
N HIS A 280 7.55 22.45 -2.40
CA HIS A 280 6.48 22.12 -3.32
C HIS A 280 5.32 21.41 -2.60
N ASN A 281 4.16 21.44 -3.24
CA ASN A 281 2.98 20.74 -2.78
C ASN A 281 2.67 19.58 -3.74
N LEU A 282 2.42 18.39 -3.19
CA LEU A 282 2.02 17.21 -3.96
C LEU A 282 0.64 16.71 -3.52
N CYS A 283 -0.14 16.19 -4.47
CA CYS A 283 -1.44 15.59 -4.17
C CYS A 283 -1.26 14.15 -3.71
N VAL A 284 -1.59 13.86 -2.45
CA VAL A 284 -1.47 12.51 -1.87
C VAL A 284 -2.24 11.46 -2.68
N CYS A 285 -3.39 11.80 -3.25
CA CYS A 285 -4.18 10.86 -4.05
C CYS A 285 -3.60 10.51 -5.42
N LYS A 286 -2.60 11.28 -5.92
CA LYS A 286 -2.03 11.09 -7.25
C LYS A 286 -0.55 10.74 -7.20
N GLU A 287 0.25 11.53 -6.47
CA GLU A 287 1.69 11.33 -6.31
C GLU A 287 2.02 10.37 -5.14
N GLY A 288 1.12 10.23 -4.15
CA GLY A 288 1.14 9.28 -3.06
C GLY A 288 0.09 8.16 -3.25
N PRO A 289 -0.42 7.56 -2.17
CA PRO A 289 -0.26 7.94 -0.77
C PRO A 289 1.11 7.60 -0.17
N VAL A 290 1.89 6.74 -0.81
CA VAL A 290 3.19 6.33 -0.32
C VAL A 290 4.28 7.31 -0.78
N PHE A 291 5.03 7.83 0.17
CA PHE A 291 6.15 8.75 -0.06
C PHE A 291 7.40 8.30 0.67
N ASN A 292 8.56 8.47 0.04
CA ASN A 292 9.83 8.41 0.76
C ASN A 292 9.86 9.55 1.78
N THR A 293 10.17 9.24 3.04
CA THR A 293 10.13 10.19 4.16
C THR A 293 11.20 11.28 4.06
N ASP A 294 12.26 11.08 3.29
CA ASP A 294 13.29 12.10 3.01
C ASP A 294 12.74 13.28 2.20
N LYS A 295 11.62 13.07 1.49
CA LYS A 295 10.92 14.12 0.73
C LYS A 295 9.93 14.91 1.58
N LEU A 296 9.55 14.38 2.75
CA LEU A 296 8.60 15.02 3.67
C LEU A 296 9.31 15.99 4.62
N SER A 297 8.61 17.03 5.06
CA SER A 297 9.12 17.99 6.04
C SER A 297 9.16 17.47 7.48
N TRP A 298 9.24 16.15 7.67
CA TRP A 298 9.14 15.49 8.97
C TRP A 298 10.47 15.37 9.71
N LEU A 299 11.57 15.46 8.97
CA LEU A 299 12.93 15.28 9.48
C LEU A 299 13.65 16.62 9.71
N ASP A 300 12.97 17.72 9.43
CA ASP A 300 13.48 19.10 9.64
C ASP A 300 13.48 19.51 11.10
#